data_f5e6e27320201f3bde42d4a00cf9aa84
#
_entry.id   f5e6e27320201f3bde42d4a00cf9aa84
#
_cell.length_a   1.000
_cell.length_b   1.000
_cell.length_c   1.000
_cell.angle_alpha   90.00
_cell.angle_beta   90.00
_cell.angle_gamma   90.00
#
_symmetry.space_group_name_H-M   'P 1'
#
loop_
_entity.id
_entity.type
_entity.pdbx_description
1 polymer ?
#
loop_
_entity_poly.entity_id
_entity_poly.type
_entity_poly.pdbx_seq_one_letter_code
_entity_poly.pdbx_strand_id
1 'polypeptide(L)'
;MSHRRPLIGLSTYLEASARWGVWDLPAALLPAGYPQLVRAAGGLSAMLPPDVPGVAAELVARLDGLVIAGGPDVEPVRYGAERDQRCGPPARERDAWELALIEAALAAGTPLLGICRGMQLLNVALGGTLVQHLDGHTGAAGVFGSHPVKPVPDTLYASIAPEETDVPAYHHQSVERLGRGLVVSARSADGTIEAIEVPGRHWALGVQWHPEAGRDTRVMAALVRAAS
;
A
#
# COMPACT_ATOMS: atom_id res chain seq x y z
N MET A 1 31.35 -0.59 11.69
CA MET A 1 30.11 -0.57 12.52
C MET A 1 29.05 -1.36 11.74
N SER A 2 28.49 -2.42 12.32
CA SER A 2 27.40 -3.18 11.68
C SER A 2 26.19 -2.25 11.66
N HIS A 3 25.77 -1.78 10.48
CA HIS A 3 24.53 -1.04 10.36
C HIS A 3 23.37 -1.98 10.71
N ARG A 4 22.55 -1.60 11.70
CA ARG A 4 21.32 -2.29 12.05
C ARG A 4 20.39 -2.25 10.82
N ARG A 5 19.95 -3.39 10.36
CA ARG A 5 18.95 -3.47 9.27
C ARG A 5 17.61 -2.97 9.79
N PRO A 6 16.91 -2.08 9.07
CA PRO A 6 15.62 -1.58 9.52
C PRO A 6 14.54 -2.68 9.53
N LEU A 7 13.67 -2.63 10.53
CA LEU A 7 12.51 -3.52 10.69
C LEU A 7 11.30 -2.89 10.03
N ILE A 8 10.82 -3.50 8.97
CA ILE A 8 9.67 -3.06 8.19
C ILE A 8 8.44 -3.90 8.55
N GLY A 9 7.40 -3.25 9.09
CA GLY A 9 6.11 -3.87 9.32
C GLY A 9 5.35 -4.05 8.00
N LEU A 10 4.72 -5.20 7.80
CA LEU A 10 3.90 -5.52 6.63
C LEU A 10 2.49 -5.87 7.10
N SER A 11 1.47 -5.09 6.77
CA SER A 11 0.09 -5.47 7.08
C SER A 11 -0.29 -6.74 6.32
N THR A 12 -1.18 -7.58 6.91
CA THR A 12 -1.54 -8.86 6.32
C THR A 12 -3.04 -8.99 6.10
N TYR A 13 -3.42 -10.02 5.36
CA TYR A 13 -4.78 -10.52 5.28
C TYR A 13 -5.12 -11.32 6.54
N LEU A 14 -6.39 -11.40 6.87
CA LEU A 14 -6.95 -12.37 7.80
C LEU A 14 -8.00 -13.17 7.03
N GLU A 15 -7.60 -14.36 6.59
CA GLU A 15 -8.48 -15.24 5.82
C GLU A 15 -9.22 -16.18 6.76
N ALA A 16 -10.54 -16.30 6.57
CA ALA A 16 -11.38 -17.19 7.38
C ALA A 16 -11.09 -18.68 7.11
N SER A 17 -10.55 -19.01 5.93
CA SER A 17 -10.20 -20.36 5.51
C SER A 17 -8.92 -20.30 4.69
N ALA A 18 -7.85 -20.83 5.23
CA ALA A 18 -6.58 -21.05 4.52
C ALA A 18 -6.21 -22.55 4.62
N ARG A 19 -5.73 -23.11 3.52
CA ARG A 19 -5.45 -24.56 3.42
C ARG A 19 -3.96 -24.84 3.34
N TRP A 20 -3.49 -25.72 4.22
CA TRP A 20 -2.13 -26.26 4.17
C TRP A 20 -2.09 -27.69 4.75
N GLY A 21 -1.57 -28.64 3.99
CA GLY A 21 -1.61 -30.06 4.36
C GLY A 21 -3.06 -30.54 4.58
N VAL A 22 -3.37 -30.96 5.79
CA VAL A 22 -4.70 -31.46 6.19
C VAL A 22 -5.56 -30.36 6.86
N TRP A 23 -5.01 -29.19 7.08
CA TRP A 23 -5.64 -28.12 7.83
C TRP A 23 -6.42 -27.19 6.91
N ASP A 24 -7.60 -26.75 7.37
CA ASP A 24 -8.41 -25.66 6.82
C ASP A 24 -8.86 -24.79 7.99
N LEU A 25 -8.14 -23.72 8.26
CA LEU A 25 -8.29 -22.89 9.46
C LEU A 25 -8.18 -21.39 9.09
N PRO A 26 -8.73 -20.50 9.95
CA PRO A 26 -8.41 -19.08 9.85
C PRO A 26 -6.90 -18.85 9.94
N ALA A 27 -6.36 -17.98 9.08
CA ALA A 27 -4.94 -17.66 9.08
C ALA A 27 -4.66 -16.22 8.66
N ALA A 28 -3.69 -15.61 9.33
CA ALA A 28 -3.06 -14.40 8.82
C ALA A 28 -2.05 -14.78 7.76
N LEU A 29 -2.16 -14.20 6.57
CA LEU A 29 -1.28 -14.50 5.44
C LEU A 29 -0.97 -13.26 4.60
N LEU A 30 0.14 -13.32 3.87
CA LEU A 30 0.56 -12.29 2.95
C LEU A 30 1.30 -12.96 1.78
N PRO A 31 1.10 -12.54 0.52
CA PRO A 31 1.89 -13.04 -0.60
C PRO A 31 3.39 -12.88 -0.35
N ALA A 32 4.15 -13.94 -0.64
CA ALA A 32 5.58 -14.00 -0.34
C ALA A 32 6.42 -12.90 -1.05
N GLY A 33 5.89 -12.30 -2.11
CA GLY A 33 6.52 -11.18 -2.81
C GLY A 33 6.83 -9.99 -1.88
N TYR A 34 5.95 -9.66 -0.94
CA TYR A 34 6.16 -8.55 0.01
C TYR A 34 7.41 -8.73 0.88
N PRO A 35 7.54 -9.80 1.70
CA PRO A 35 8.75 -9.99 2.51
C PRO A 35 9.99 -10.26 1.66
N GLN A 36 9.85 -10.84 0.47
CA GLN A 36 10.96 -11.02 -0.46
C GLN A 36 11.48 -9.69 -0.98
N LEU A 37 10.58 -8.74 -1.32
CA LEU A 37 10.93 -7.40 -1.78
C LEU A 37 11.62 -6.60 -0.67
N VAL A 38 11.13 -6.64 0.58
CA VAL A 38 11.79 -6.01 1.74
C VAL A 38 13.21 -6.58 1.93
N ARG A 39 13.36 -7.89 1.87
CA ARG A 39 14.68 -8.55 1.98
C ARG A 39 15.62 -8.13 0.86
N ALA A 40 15.14 -8.08 -0.38
CA ALA A 40 15.92 -7.65 -1.54
C ALA A 40 16.39 -6.19 -1.40
N ALA A 41 15.58 -5.34 -0.77
CA ALA A 41 15.90 -3.96 -0.45
C ALA A 41 16.83 -3.79 0.76
N GLY A 42 17.18 -4.87 1.47
CA GLY A 42 18.10 -4.84 2.63
C GLY A 42 17.42 -4.70 4.00
N GLY A 43 16.09 -4.68 4.08
CA GLY A 43 15.31 -4.62 5.32
C GLY A 43 15.12 -6.00 6.00
N LEU A 44 14.56 -5.97 7.20
CA LEU A 44 13.94 -7.10 7.88
C LEU A 44 12.41 -6.91 7.84
N SER A 45 11.64 -7.97 7.67
CA SER A 45 10.18 -7.88 7.64
C SER A 45 9.53 -8.50 8.87
N ALA A 46 8.49 -7.85 9.41
CA ALA A 46 7.58 -8.39 10.41
C ALA A 46 6.14 -8.35 9.86
N MET A 47 5.42 -9.45 9.91
CA MET A 47 4.01 -9.52 9.52
C MET A 47 3.14 -8.98 10.64
N LEU A 48 2.18 -8.10 10.29
CA LEU A 48 1.27 -7.43 11.21
C LEU A 48 -0.17 -7.87 10.89
N PRO A 49 -0.65 -8.94 11.52
CA PRO A 49 -2.04 -9.36 11.35
C PRO A 49 -3.01 -8.29 11.88
N PRO A 50 -4.24 -8.22 11.34
CA PRO A 50 -5.27 -7.35 11.88
C PRO A 50 -5.45 -7.54 13.38
N ASP A 51 -5.50 -6.42 14.11
CA ASP A 51 -5.63 -6.34 15.56
C ASP A 51 -6.54 -5.16 15.92
N VAL A 52 -6.75 -4.92 17.21
CA VAL A 52 -7.55 -3.80 17.68
C VAL A 52 -6.84 -2.45 17.38
N PRO A 53 -7.54 -1.48 16.77
CA PRO A 53 -6.92 -0.21 16.35
C PRO A 53 -6.16 0.54 17.47
N GLY A 54 -6.60 0.38 18.72
CA GLY A 54 -6.02 1.06 19.88
C GLY A 54 -4.55 0.73 20.17
N VAL A 55 -4.01 -0.39 19.63
CA VAL A 55 -2.59 -0.76 19.84
C VAL A 55 -1.68 -0.33 18.68
N ALA A 56 -2.23 0.28 17.63
CA ALA A 56 -1.48 0.63 16.42
C ALA A 56 -0.27 1.54 16.73
N ALA A 57 -0.44 2.58 17.53
CA ALA A 57 0.63 3.50 17.89
C ALA A 57 1.77 2.80 18.65
N GLU A 58 1.43 1.89 19.58
CA GLU A 58 2.40 1.11 20.34
C GLU A 58 3.18 0.16 19.42
N LEU A 59 2.52 -0.44 18.43
CA LEU A 59 3.17 -1.32 17.46
C LEU A 59 4.08 -0.53 16.52
N VAL A 60 3.57 0.57 15.93
CA VAL A 60 4.34 1.42 15.01
C VAL A 60 5.60 1.97 15.65
N ALA A 61 5.56 2.31 16.95
CA ALA A 61 6.74 2.76 17.70
C ALA A 61 7.89 1.73 17.79
N ARG A 62 7.65 0.46 17.42
CA ARG A 62 8.65 -0.61 17.39
C ARG A 62 9.22 -0.87 15.99
N LEU A 63 8.69 -0.18 14.98
CA LEU A 63 9.05 -0.35 13.58
C LEU A 63 9.95 0.79 13.11
N ASP A 64 10.82 0.51 12.16
CA ASP A 64 11.62 1.53 11.48
C ASP A 64 10.90 2.00 10.19
N GLY A 65 9.96 1.22 9.64
CA GLY A 65 9.13 1.56 8.50
C GLY A 65 7.89 0.68 8.41
N LEU A 66 6.91 1.11 7.63
CA LEU A 66 5.62 0.42 7.49
C LEU A 66 5.22 0.27 6.03
N VAL A 67 4.70 -0.90 5.67
CA VAL A 67 4.04 -1.17 4.38
C VAL A 67 2.59 -1.57 4.64
N ILE A 68 1.66 -0.85 4.03
CA ILE A 68 0.26 -1.27 3.94
C ILE A 68 0.06 -1.99 2.62
N ALA A 69 -0.26 -3.27 2.71
CA ALA A 69 -0.35 -4.18 1.57
C ALA A 69 -1.62 -3.96 0.73
N GLY A 70 -1.61 -4.45 -0.49
CA GLY A 70 -2.78 -4.57 -1.36
C GLY A 70 -3.88 -5.44 -0.76
N GLY A 71 -5.00 -5.61 -1.46
CA GLY A 71 -6.10 -6.43 -0.95
C GLY A 71 -7.47 -6.06 -1.52
N PRO A 72 -8.56 -6.53 -0.89
CA PRO A 72 -9.92 -6.25 -1.32
C PRO A 72 -10.28 -4.76 -1.20
N ASP A 73 -11.40 -4.38 -1.78
CA ASP A 73 -11.89 -3.01 -1.82
C ASP A 73 -12.02 -2.38 -0.44
N VAL A 74 -11.68 -1.10 -0.35
CA VAL A 74 -11.91 -0.29 0.85
C VAL A 74 -13.40 -0.05 1.02
N GLU A 75 -13.93 -0.22 2.24
CA GLU A 75 -15.35 -0.02 2.53
C GLU A 75 -15.79 1.41 2.19
N PRO A 76 -16.79 1.61 1.30
CA PRO A 76 -17.19 2.95 0.82
C PRO A 76 -17.60 3.94 1.91
N VAL A 77 -18.16 3.45 3.01
CA VAL A 77 -18.54 4.31 4.15
C VAL A 77 -17.31 5.04 4.74
N ARG A 78 -16.09 4.50 4.59
CA ARG A 78 -14.84 5.09 5.08
C ARG A 78 -14.50 6.43 4.39
N TYR A 79 -14.98 6.62 3.16
CA TYR A 79 -14.81 7.86 2.40
C TYR A 79 -16.13 8.56 2.06
N GLY A 80 -17.22 8.22 2.81
CA GLY A 80 -18.49 8.90 2.74
C GLY A 80 -19.33 8.59 1.49
N ALA A 81 -19.09 7.45 0.84
CA ALA A 81 -19.81 7.03 -0.35
C ALA A 81 -20.80 5.89 -0.07
N GLU A 82 -21.87 5.81 -0.87
CA GLU A 82 -22.70 4.63 -0.99
C GLU A 82 -21.96 3.56 -1.79
N ARG A 83 -22.24 2.28 -1.50
CA ARG A 83 -21.54 1.16 -2.15
C ARG A 83 -22.04 0.95 -3.58
N ASP A 84 -21.13 0.99 -4.56
CA ASP A 84 -21.40 0.52 -5.93
C ASP A 84 -21.58 -1.01 -5.93
N GLN A 85 -22.45 -1.52 -6.80
CA GLN A 85 -22.73 -2.98 -6.91
C GLN A 85 -21.51 -3.79 -7.36
N ARG A 86 -20.53 -3.14 -8.01
CA ARG A 86 -19.28 -3.74 -8.49
C ARG A 86 -18.20 -3.82 -7.41
N CYS A 87 -18.38 -3.17 -6.26
CA CYS A 87 -17.47 -3.32 -5.13
C CYS A 87 -17.52 -4.73 -4.54
N GLY A 88 -16.35 -5.29 -4.30
CA GLY A 88 -16.18 -6.54 -3.58
C GLY A 88 -16.60 -6.46 -2.11
N PRO A 89 -16.67 -7.58 -1.37
CA PRO A 89 -16.98 -7.55 0.06
C PRO A 89 -15.90 -6.81 0.84
N PRO A 90 -16.27 -5.88 1.75
CA PRO A 90 -15.30 -5.11 2.51
C PRO A 90 -14.64 -5.95 3.61
N ALA A 91 -13.37 -5.69 3.89
CA ALA A 91 -12.62 -6.25 5.01
C ALA A 91 -12.59 -5.24 6.19
N ARG A 92 -13.73 -5.06 6.86
CA ARG A 92 -13.97 -3.98 7.84
C ARG A 92 -12.97 -3.91 8.98
N GLU A 93 -12.59 -5.06 9.54
CA GLU A 93 -11.60 -5.14 10.63
C GLU A 93 -10.22 -4.75 10.12
N ARG A 94 -9.86 -5.23 8.94
CA ARG A 94 -8.61 -4.86 8.28
C ARG A 94 -8.57 -3.38 7.91
N ASP A 95 -9.69 -2.80 7.41
CA ASP A 95 -9.79 -1.36 7.15
C ASP A 95 -9.52 -0.55 8.42
N ALA A 96 -10.18 -0.90 9.53
CA ALA A 96 -10.02 -0.19 10.80
C ALA A 96 -8.59 -0.28 11.33
N TRP A 97 -8.00 -1.46 11.26
CA TRP A 97 -6.62 -1.70 11.66
C TRP A 97 -5.61 -0.93 10.83
N GLU A 98 -5.69 -1.04 9.49
CA GLU A 98 -4.73 -0.40 8.59
C GLU A 98 -4.86 1.12 8.58
N LEU A 99 -6.08 1.67 8.73
CA LEU A 99 -6.27 3.12 8.94
C LEU A 99 -5.57 3.58 10.22
N ALA A 100 -5.70 2.86 11.33
CA ALA A 100 -5.02 3.19 12.59
C ALA A 100 -3.49 3.09 12.47
N LEU A 101 -2.97 2.10 11.72
CA LEU A 101 -1.53 1.99 11.42
C LEU A 101 -1.02 3.19 10.59
N ILE A 102 -1.78 3.61 9.57
CA ILE A 102 -1.44 4.77 8.75
C ILE A 102 -1.42 6.05 9.59
N GLU A 103 -2.47 6.29 10.38
CA GLU A 103 -2.57 7.45 11.26
C GLU A 103 -1.41 7.50 12.26
N ALA A 104 -1.08 6.36 12.89
CA ALA A 104 0.04 6.25 13.82
C ALA A 104 1.40 6.51 13.13
N ALA A 105 1.61 5.96 11.92
CA ALA A 105 2.84 6.15 11.18
C ALA A 105 3.03 7.62 10.75
N LEU A 106 1.97 8.26 10.25
CA LEU A 106 2.01 9.68 9.90
C LEU A 106 2.27 10.57 11.12
N ALA A 107 1.65 10.28 12.26
CA ALA A 107 1.84 11.02 13.50
C ALA A 107 3.27 10.86 14.07
N ALA A 108 3.84 9.67 13.98
CA ALA A 108 5.20 9.37 14.44
C ALA A 108 6.29 9.78 13.44
N GLY A 109 5.94 10.06 12.18
CA GLY A 109 6.89 10.28 11.10
C GLY A 109 7.60 9.01 10.66
N THR A 110 7.02 7.84 10.95
CA THR A 110 7.54 6.54 10.48
C THR A 110 7.38 6.43 8.97
N PRO A 111 8.45 6.11 8.22
CA PRO A 111 8.37 5.91 6.77
C PRO A 111 7.27 4.92 6.38
N LEU A 112 6.40 5.33 5.44
CA LEU A 112 5.18 4.60 5.08
C LEU A 112 5.08 4.39 3.56
N LEU A 113 4.89 3.15 3.14
CA LEU A 113 4.54 2.78 1.76
C LEU A 113 3.16 2.12 1.72
N GLY A 114 2.23 2.72 0.98
CA GLY A 114 0.95 2.10 0.62
C GLY A 114 1.03 1.43 -0.75
N ILE A 115 0.66 0.16 -0.86
CA ILE A 115 0.65 -0.59 -2.12
C ILE A 115 -0.79 -0.91 -2.52
N CYS A 116 -1.23 -0.50 -3.70
CA CYS A 116 -2.55 -0.70 -4.29
C CYS A 116 -3.64 -0.22 -3.31
N ARG A 117 -4.37 -1.11 -2.66
CA ARG A 117 -5.32 -0.77 -1.60
C ARG A 117 -4.67 0.07 -0.48
N GLY A 118 -3.40 -0.17 -0.15
CA GLY A 118 -2.66 0.63 0.83
C GLY A 118 -2.50 2.10 0.45
N MET A 119 -2.29 2.40 -0.83
CA MET A 119 -2.33 3.78 -1.36
C MET A 119 -3.73 4.39 -1.21
N GLN A 120 -4.78 3.62 -1.52
CA GLN A 120 -6.17 4.07 -1.39
C GLN A 120 -6.53 4.38 0.07
N LEU A 121 -6.10 3.53 1.01
CA LEU A 121 -6.28 3.78 2.45
C LEU A 121 -5.49 4.99 2.94
N LEU A 122 -4.28 5.23 2.44
CA LEU A 122 -3.53 6.47 2.74
C LEU A 122 -4.32 7.70 2.29
N ASN A 123 -4.92 7.65 1.10
CA ASN A 123 -5.79 8.72 0.60
C ASN A 123 -7.01 8.93 1.50
N VAL A 124 -7.69 7.84 1.88
CA VAL A 124 -8.90 7.87 2.74
C VAL A 124 -8.59 8.37 4.14
N ALA A 125 -7.48 7.93 4.76
CA ALA A 125 -7.02 8.39 6.08
C ALA A 125 -6.85 9.91 6.14
N LEU A 126 -6.50 10.53 5.01
CA LEU A 126 -6.35 11.99 4.89
C LEU A 126 -7.61 12.68 4.34
N GLY A 127 -8.74 11.97 4.26
CA GLY A 127 -10.05 12.50 3.88
C GLY A 127 -10.28 12.59 2.37
N GLY A 128 -9.55 11.84 1.57
CA GLY A 128 -9.78 11.67 0.13
C GLY A 128 -10.91 10.69 -0.19
N THR A 129 -11.26 10.57 -1.47
CA THR A 129 -12.31 9.67 -1.98
C THR A 129 -11.76 8.76 -3.07
N LEU A 130 -12.51 7.68 -3.40
CA LEU A 130 -12.12 6.69 -4.38
C LEU A 130 -13.16 6.58 -5.51
N VAL A 131 -12.69 6.37 -6.73
CA VAL A 131 -13.47 5.80 -7.83
C VAL A 131 -13.68 4.33 -7.51
N GLN A 132 -14.93 3.91 -7.34
CA GLN A 132 -15.25 2.55 -6.90
C GLN A 132 -15.14 1.50 -8.01
N HIS A 133 -15.15 1.92 -9.26
CA HIS A 133 -14.89 1.04 -10.40
C HIS A 133 -14.31 1.79 -11.58
N LEU A 134 -13.25 1.27 -12.10
CA LEU A 134 -12.48 1.73 -13.24
C LEU A 134 -12.22 0.55 -14.17
N ASP A 135 -12.47 0.73 -15.47
CA ASP A 135 -12.16 -0.27 -16.49
C ASP A 135 -10.71 -0.14 -16.98
N GLY A 136 -10.12 -1.23 -17.48
CA GLY A 136 -8.85 -1.21 -18.19
C GLY A 136 -7.59 -1.41 -17.34
N HIS A 137 -7.70 -1.45 -16.00
CA HIS A 137 -6.57 -1.62 -15.08
C HIS A 137 -6.50 -3.00 -14.41
N THR A 138 -7.34 -3.93 -14.86
CA THR A 138 -7.32 -5.34 -14.43
C THR A 138 -6.86 -6.23 -15.58
N GLY A 139 -6.00 -7.20 -15.27
CA GLY A 139 -5.72 -8.33 -16.14
C GLY A 139 -6.81 -9.40 -16.09
N ALA A 140 -6.54 -10.59 -16.62
CA ALA A 140 -7.37 -11.77 -16.37
C ALA A 140 -7.40 -12.07 -14.87
N ALA A 141 -8.44 -12.77 -14.38
CA ALA A 141 -8.59 -13.07 -12.97
C ALA A 141 -7.32 -13.74 -12.39
N GLY A 142 -6.72 -13.10 -11.37
CA GLY A 142 -5.51 -13.58 -10.71
C GLY A 142 -4.21 -13.38 -11.52
N VAL A 143 -4.24 -12.62 -12.61
CA VAL A 143 -3.05 -12.33 -13.44
C VAL A 143 -2.81 -10.83 -13.47
N PHE A 144 -1.63 -10.40 -13.03
CA PHE A 144 -1.23 -9.01 -13.14
C PHE A 144 -1.12 -8.60 -14.63
N GLY A 145 -1.78 -7.49 -14.96
CA GLY A 145 -1.53 -6.77 -16.20
C GLY A 145 -0.24 -5.95 -16.11
N SER A 146 0.05 -5.18 -17.14
CA SER A 146 1.13 -4.19 -17.12
C SER A 146 0.70 -2.95 -17.89
N HIS A 147 1.01 -1.77 -17.35
CA HIS A 147 0.85 -0.51 -18.06
C HIS A 147 1.96 0.49 -17.64
N PRO A 148 2.25 1.46 -18.52
CA PRO A 148 3.24 2.48 -18.22
C PRO A 148 2.72 3.48 -17.19
N VAL A 149 3.58 3.83 -16.25
CA VAL A 149 3.35 4.87 -15.25
C VAL A 149 4.38 5.97 -15.42
N LYS A 150 3.90 7.19 -15.59
CA LYS A 150 4.74 8.38 -15.79
C LYS A 150 4.86 9.19 -14.50
N PRO A 151 6.08 9.42 -13.99
CA PRO A 151 6.30 10.24 -12.82
C PRO A 151 5.94 11.71 -13.08
N VAL A 152 5.44 12.39 -12.04
CA VAL A 152 5.28 13.85 -12.04
C VAL A 152 6.61 14.48 -11.60
N PRO A 153 7.17 15.44 -12.34
CA PRO A 153 8.42 16.09 -11.98
C PRO A 153 8.39 16.71 -10.57
N ASP A 154 9.56 16.81 -9.95
CA ASP A 154 9.77 17.43 -8.63
C ASP A 154 9.04 16.73 -7.47
N THR A 155 8.70 15.45 -7.62
CA THR A 155 8.07 14.61 -6.59
C THR A 155 9.07 13.58 -6.02
N LEU A 156 8.73 13.01 -4.86
CA LEU A 156 9.50 11.94 -4.25
C LEU A 156 9.58 10.72 -5.20
N TYR A 157 8.46 10.33 -5.81
CA TYR A 157 8.47 9.21 -6.75
C TYR A 157 9.36 9.49 -7.97
N ALA A 158 9.34 10.70 -8.55
CA ALA A 158 10.22 11.08 -9.65
C ALA A 158 11.71 11.03 -9.26
N SER A 159 12.05 11.26 -7.99
CA SER A 159 13.42 11.10 -7.50
C SER A 159 13.86 9.63 -7.39
N ILE A 160 12.91 8.70 -7.29
CA ILE A 160 13.13 7.24 -7.19
C ILE A 160 13.18 6.61 -8.58
N ALA A 161 12.25 6.99 -9.45
CA ALA A 161 12.09 6.49 -10.82
C ALA A 161 11.75 7.68 -11.73
N PRO A 162 12.76 8.35 -12.31
CA PRO A 162 12.55 9.56 -13.12
C PRO A 162 11.98 9.29 -14.52
N GLU A 163 12.08 8.04 -15.00
CA GLU A 163 11.57 7.60 -16.29
C GLU A 163 10.19 6.95 -16.19
N GLU A 164 9.42 7.00 -17.29
CA GLU A 164 8.22 6.20 -17.46
C GLU A 164 8.57 4.71 -17.38
N THR A 165 7.83 3.97 -16.57
CA THR A 165 8.14 2.57 -16.24
C THR A 165 6.89 1.71 -16.34
N ASP A 166 7.01 0.56 -17.03
CA ASP A 166 5.96 -0.46 -17.01
C ASP A 166 5.90 -1.14 -15.65
N VAL A 167 4.69 -1.19 -15.08
CA VAL A 167 4.46 -1.72 -13.73
C VAL A 167 3.41 -2.83 -13.73
N PRO A 168 3.54 -3.84 -12.85
CA PRO A 168 2.51 -4.86 -12.69
C PRO A 168 1.28 -4.28 -11.97
N ALA A 169 0.13 -4.32 -12.63
CA ALA A 169 -1.11 -3.74 -12.13
C ALA A 169 -2.26 -4.74 -12.07
N TYR A 170 -3.08 -4.62 -11.04
CA TYR A 170 -4.33 -5.37 -10.89
C TYR A 170 -5.25 -4.61 -9.94
N HIS A 171 -6.00 -3.63 -10.47
CA HIS A 171 -6.94 -2.84 -9.67
C HIS A 171 -8.12 -2.35 -10.51
N HIS A 172 -9.29 -2.26 -9.93
CA HIS A 172 -10.48 -1.66 -10.53
C HIS A 172 -10.99 -0.46 -9.73
N GLN A 173 -10.27 -0.06 -8.68
CA GLN A 173 -10.49 1.16 -7.92
C GLN A 173 -9.27 2.07 -8.04
N SER A 174 -9.49 3.38 -7.90
CA SER A 174 -8.43 4.38 -7.93
C SER A 174 -8.77 5.57 -7.04
N VAL A 175 -7.81 6.46 -6.82
CA VAL A 175 -8.05 7.74 -6.14
C VAL A 175 -8.90 8.64 -7.03
N GLU A 176 -10.00 9.17 -6.48
CA GLU A 176 -10.85 10.19 -7.13
C GLU A 176 -10.42 11.59 -6.70
N ARG A 177 -10.59 11.91 -5.43
CA ARG A 177 -10.18 13.19 -4.82
C ARG A 177 -9.08 12.94 -3.80
N LEU A 178 -8.00 13.71 -3.92
CA LEU A 178 -6.89 13.62 -2.97
C LEU A 178 -7.30 14.01 -1.55
N GLY A 179 -6.74 13.30 -0.59
CA GLY A 179 -6.76 13.67 0.81
C GLY A 179 -5.92 14.91 1.08
N ARG A 180 -6.11 15.49 2.27
CA ARG A 180 -5.43 16.73 2.67
C ARG A 180 -3.91 16.54 2.71
N GLY A 181 -3.20 17.45 2.06
CA GLY A 181 -1.75 17.47 2.06
C GLY A 181 -1.09 16.44 1.13
N LEU A 182 -1.88 15.64 0.40
CA LEU A 182 -1.35 14.74 -0.62
C LEU A 182 -1.13 15.48 -1.94
N VAL A 183 -0.14 15.04 -2.69
CA VAL A 183 0.10 15.41 -4.08
C VAL A 183 0.16 14.18 -4.96
N VAL A 184 -0.21 14.33 -6.24
CA VAL A 184 -0.03 13.27 -7.25
C VAL A 184 1.44 13.19 -7.62
N SER A 185 2.02 11.99 -7.59
CA SER A 185 3.41 11.77 -7.95
C SER A 185 3.62 10.87 -9.17
N ALA A 186 2.57 10.19 -9.64
CA ALA A 186 2.58 9.53 -10.95
C ALA A 186 1.17 9.33 -11.52
N ARG A 187 1.10 9.17 -12.87
CA ARG A 187 -0.13 8.89 -13.61
C ARG A 187 0.11 7.86 -14.71
N SER A 188 -0.93 7.12 -15.04
CA SER A 188 -1.02 6.34 -16.28
C SER A 188 -1.44 7.21 -17.47
N ALA A 189 -1.38 6.65 -18.68
CA ALA A 189 -1.65 7.38 -19.93
C ALA A 189 -3.10 7.90 -20.03
N ASP A 190 -4.06 7.25 -19.41
CA ASP A 190 -5.47 7.67 -19.35
C ASP A 190 -5.74 8.74 -18.26
N GLY A 191 -4.69 9.14 -17.52
CA GLY A 191 -4.75 10.13 -16.46
C GLY A 191 -5.08 9.60 -15.07
N THR A 192 -5.29 8.30 -14.90
CA THR A 192 -5.50 7.67 -13.59
C THR A 192 -4.33 7.98 -12.65
N ILE A 193 -4.65 8.28 -11.40
CA ILE A 193 -3.63 8.53 -10.36
C ILE A 193 -3.00 7.20 -9.97
N GLU A 194 -1.71 7.07 -10.24
CA GLU A 194 -0.94 5.84 -10.00
C GLU A 194 0.00 5.96 -8.79
N ALA A 195 0.37 7.17 -8.39
CA ALA A 195 1.07 7.37 -7.14
C ALA A 195 0.69 8.69 -6.47
N ILE A 196 0.71 8.69 -5.15
CA ILE A 196 0.48 9.84 -4.28
C ILE A 196 1.55 9.89 -3.20
N GLU A 197 1.87 11.08 -2.71
CA GLU A 197 2.83 11.26 -1.63
C GLU A 197 2.43 12.39 -0.69
N VAL A 198 2.95 12.34 0.53
CA VAL A 198 2.91 13.46 1.47
C VAL A 198 4.22 14.24 1.29
N PRO A 199 4.19 15.46 0.72
CA PRO A 199 5.41 16.24 0.54
C PRO A 199 5.99 16.69 1.89
N GLY A 200 7.31 16.78 1.99
CA GLY A 200 7.97 17.33 3.15
C GLY A 200 8.91 16.38 3.88
N ARG A 201 8.97 16.48 5.23
CA ARG A 201 9.97 15.79 6.04
C ARG A 201 9.70 14.28 6.24
N HIS A 202 8.44 13.86 6.14
CA HIS A 202 8.06 12.47 6.40
C HIS A 202 7.98 11.72 5.09
N TRP A 203 8.65 10.59 5.01
CA TRP A 203 8.61 9.73 3.85
C TRP A 203 7.31 8.94 3.83
N ALA A 204 6.33 9.38 3.03
CA ALA A 204 5.07 8.65 2.84
C ALA A 204 4.70 8.66 1.35
N LEU A 205 4.67 7.48 0.77
CA LEU A 205 4.38 7.23 -0.64
C LEU A 205 3.30 6.16 -0.77
N GLY A 206 2.36 6.37 -1.67
CA GLY A 206 1.41 5.34 -2.12
C GLY A 206 1.61 5.06 -3.60
N VAL A 207 1.59 3.79 -3.99
CA VAL A 207 1.64 3.34 -5.38
C VAL A 207 0.44 2.43 -5.67
N GLN A 208 -0.20 2.61 -6.84
CA GLN A 208 -1.42 1.85 -7.19
C GLN A 208 -1.10 0.47 -7.74
N TRP A 209 0.09 0.29 -8.29
CA TRP A 209 0.57 -0.99 -8.81
C TRP A 209 1.17 -1.89 -7.71
N HIS A 210 1.65 -3.08 -8.12
CA HIS A 210 2.17 -4.11 -7.24
C HIS A 210 3.68 -4.33 -7.42
N PRO A 211 4.56 -3.51 -6.78
CA PRO A 211 6.01 -3.68 -6.90
C PRO A 211 6.49 -5.06 -6.43
N GLU A 212 5.76 -5.70 -5.50
CA GLU A 212 6.07 -7.05 -4.99
C GLU A 212 5.82 -8.17 -6.02
N ALA A 213 5.05 -7.88 -7.08
CA ALA A 213 4.84 -8.80 -8.20
C ALA A 213 5.84 -8.60 -9.34
N GLY A 214 6.64 -7.54 -9.28
CA GLY A 214 7.63 -7.17 -10.28
C GLY A 214 9.07 -7.51 -9.88
N ARG A 215 10.01 -6.95 -10.65
CA ARG A 215 11.45 -7.04 -10.38
C ARG A 215 12.07 -5.72 -9.94
N ASP A 216 11.32 -4.62 -10.04
CA ASP A 216 11.79 -3.29 -9.67
C ASP A 216 11.73 -3.11 -8.15
N THR A 217 12.89 -2.99 -7.54
CA THR A 217 13.03 -2.83 -6.09
C THR A 217 13.16 -1.38 -5.65
N ARG A 218 13.18 -0.41 -6.57
CA ARG A 218 13.54 0.99 -6.27
C ARG A 218 12.64 1.63 -5.21
N VAL A 219 11.33 1.43 -5.30
CA VAL A 219 10.36 2.00 -4.34
C VAL A 219 10.59 1.42 -2.94
N MET A 220 10.74 0.10 -2.83
CA MET A 220 11.00 -0.55 -1.54
C MET A 220 12.40 -0.18 -0.99
N ALA A 221 13.40 -0.09 -1.86
CA ALA A 221 14.73 0.34 -1.47
C ALA A 221 14.74 1.80 -0.96
N ALA A 222 13.90 2.65 -1.51
CA ALA A 222 13.72 4.02 -1.02
C ALA A 222 13.07 4.05 0.37
N LEU A 223 12.03 3.23 0.62
CA LEU A 223 11.44 3.06 1.96
C LEU A 223 12.50 2.58 2.97
N VAL A 224 13.24 1.51 2.64
CA VAL A 224 14.26 0.92 3.53
C VAL A 224 15.37 1.93 3.84
N ARG A 225 15.80 2.75 2.87
CA ARG A 225 16.75 3.85 3.12
C ARG A 225 16.18 4.93 4.04
N ALA A 226 14.90 5.28 3.88
CA ALA A 226 14.26 6.27 4.73
C ALA A 226 14.06 5.77 6.18
N ALA A 227 14.01 4.45 6.36
CA ALA A 227 13.86 3.75 7.63
C ALA A 227 15.21 3.45 8.34
N SER A 228 16.37 3.87 7.76
CA SER A 228 17.72 3.48 8.24
C SER A 228 18.36 4.51 9.16
#